data_dd6ab583d236e5812c82807742c72792
#
_entry.id   dd6ab583d236e5812c82807742c72792
#
_cell.length_a   1.000
_cell.length_b   1.000
_cell.length_c   1.000
_cell.angle_alpha   90.00
_cell.angle_beta   90.00
_cell.angle_gamma   90.00
#
_symmetry.space_group_name_H-M   'P 1'
#
loop_
_entity.id
_entity.type
_entity.pdbx_description
1 polymer ?
#
loop_
_entity_poly.entity_id
_entity_poly.type
_entity_poly.pdbx_seq_one_letter_code
_entity_poly.pdbx_strand_id
1 'polypeptide(L)'
;METSQPDVFAAGDVAQVYDPLADRHILDSLWTPAREQGQAAGWNMAGRPRAYLKSVPFNVTRLAGLTTTIIGAVGTGGQEDLIGIARGDSETWRQIPNAIIAQGGFDVNHLRLMVGENFILGAIVMGDQKLSAPLQAIIRDQVDITAIRAQLLAPQAAIADILARFWADTHQRQRFTPMQ
;
A
#
# COMPACT_ATOMS: atom_id res chain seq x y z
N MET A 1 21.53 2.00 -2.77
CA MET A 1 21.71 1.35 -1.45
C MET A 1 23.15 1.49 -0.93
N GLU A 2 24.02 2.21 -1.63
CA GLU A 2 25.35 2.57 -1.14
C GLU A 2 25.23 3.59 0.01
N THR A 3 26.07 3.46 1.02
CA THR A 3 26.11 4.35 2.18
C THR A 3 26.99 5.58 1.91
N SER A 4 27.18 6.43 2.92
CA SER A 4 28.17 7.53 2.85
C SER A 4 29.63 7.06 2.81
N GLN A 5 29.86 5.78 3.09
CA GLN A 5 31.20 5.17 2.95
C GLN A 5 31.27 4.46 1.59
N PRO A 6 32.27 4.77 0.74
CA PRO A 6 32.43 4.11 -0.56
C PRO A 6 32.51 2.59 -0.40
N ASP A 7 31.89 1.88 -1.35
CA ASP A 7 31.87 0.41 -1.42
C ASP A 7 31.17 -0.30 -0.23
N VAL A 8 30.48 0.46 0.63
CA VAL A 8 29.68 -0.09 1.73
C VAL A 8 28.21 0.09 1.42
N PHE A 9 27.46 -1.01 1.48
CA PHE A 9 26.05 -1.05 1.17
C PHE A 9 25.22 -1.42 2.40
N ALA A 10 24.02 -0.86 2.53
CA ALA A 10 23.08 -1.19 3.59
C ALA A 10 21.70 -1.50 3.01
N ALA A 11 20.98 -2.45 3.61
CA ALA A 11 19.65 -2.86 3.19
C ALA A 11 18.83 -3.37 4.38
N GLY A 12 17.52 -3.27 4.32
CA GLY A 12 16.58 -3.68 5.36
C GLY A 12 16.48 -2.67 6.50
N ASP A 13 16.16 -3.14 7.69
CA ASP A 13 15.82 -2.33 8.86
C ASP A 13 16.90 -1.34 9.30
N VAL A 14 18.16 -1.58 8.90
CA VAL A 14 19.31 -0.72 9.19
C VAL A 14 19.45 0.45 8.20
N ALA A 15 18.75 0.40 7.06
CA ALA A 15 18.90 1.36 5.97
C ALA A 15 17.76 2.36 5.93
N GLN A 16 18.08 3.65 5.86
CA GLN A 16 17.12 4.67 5.51
C GLN A 16 16.99 4.76 3.99
N VAL A 17 15.75 4.88 3.52
CA VAL A 17 15.42 5.03 2.10
C VAL A 17 14.60 6.29 1.89
N TYR A 18 14.79 6.93 0.74
CA TYR A 18 14.00 8.09 0.38
C TYR A 18 12.57 7.68 0.05
N ASP A 19 11.62 8.36 0.68
CA ASP A 19 10.20 8.22 0.42
C ASP A 19 9.69 9.44 -0.34
N PRO A 20 9.38 9.30 -1.64
CA PRO A 20 8.94 10.44 -2.45
C PRO A 20 7.59 11.00 -2.02
N LEU A 21 6.75 10.22 -1.33
CA LEU A 21 5.46 10.69 -0.83
C LEU A 21 5.60 11.55 0.43
N ALA A 22 6.60 11.26 1.25
CA ALA A 22 6.88 12.00 2.48
C ALA A 22 7.97 13.06 2.29
N ASP A 23 8.62 13.10 1.12
CA ASP A 23 9.78 13.96 0.79
C ASP A 23 10.87 13.90 1.87
N ARG A 24 11.18 12.70 2.36
CA ARG A 24 12.19 12.46 3.40
C ARG A 24 12.69 11.03 3.41
N HIS A 25 13.83 10.82 4.09
CA HIS A 25 14.30 9.48 4.37
C HIS A 25 13.54 8.87 5.56
N ILE A 26 13.16 7.60 5.41
CA ILE A 26 12.45 6.82 6.42
C ILE A 26 13.07 5.43 6.55
N LEU A 27 12.82 4.77 7.67
CA LEU A 27 13.01 3.34 7.82
C LEU A 27 11.80 2.62 7.22
N ASP A 28 12.05 1.63 6.37
CA ASP A 28 11.01 0.81 5.73
C ASP A 28 11.21 -0.65 6.17
N SER A 29 10.82 -0.92 7.40
CA SER A 29 11.15 -2.14 8.16
C SER A 29 10.13 -3.26 7.87
N LEU A 30 9.92 -3.58 6.59
CA LEU A 30 9.06 -4.67 6.15
C LEU A 30 9.86 -5.67 5.32
N TRP A 31 9.43 -6.92 5.32
CA TRP A 31 10.15 -8.01 4.65
C TRP A 31 10.31 -7.81 3.14
N THR A 32 9.26 -7.36 2.44
CA THR A 32 9.31 -7.12 0.99
C THR A 32 10.28 -5.99 0.64
N PRO A 33 10.21 -4.79 1.25
CA PRO A 33 11.20 -3.75 1.08
C PRO A 33 12.63 -4.21 1.38
N ALA A 34 12.85 -4.90 2.49
CA ALA A 34 14.18 -5.38 2.87
C ALA A 34 14.78 -6.30 1.79
N ARG A 35 13.97 -7.19 1.21
CA ARG A 35 14.39 -8.06 0.10
C ARG A 35 14.71 -7.27 -1.17
N GLU A 36 13.89 -6.30 -1.53
CA GLU A 36 14.10 -5.45 -2.72
C GLU A 36 15.32 -4.56 -2.58
N GLN A 37 15.54 -3.99 -1.38
CA GLN A 37 16.74 -3.25 -1.04
C GLN A 37 17.98 -4.12 -1.14
N GLY A 38 17.94 -5.34 -0.58
CA GLY A 38 19.02 -6.30 -0.68
C GLY A 38 19.36 -6.69 -2.12
N GLN A 39 18.33 -6.86 -2.97
CA GLN A 39 18.55 -7.10 -4.40
C GLN A 39 19.23 -5.90 -5.09
N ALA A 40 18.78 -4.68 -4.81
CA ALA A 40 19.39 -3.48 -5.37
C ALA A 40 20.84 -3.32 -4.89
N ALA A 41 21.11 -3.56 -3.60
CA ALA A 41 22.47 -3.55 -3.06
C ALA A 41 23.36 -4.59 -3.76
N GLY A 42 22.89 -5.83 -3.89
CA GLY A 42 23.64 -6.90 -4.56
C GLY A 42 23.96 -6.60 -6.03
N TRP A 43 23.01 -6.00 -6.78
CA TRP A 43 23.29 -5.56 -8.15
C TRP A 43 24.37 -4.48 -8.21
N ASN A 44 24.32 -3.49 -7.31
CA ASN A 44 25.33 -2.43 -7.25
C ASN A 44 26.71 -2.99 -6.86
N MET A 45 26.77 -3.89 -5.88
CA MET A 45 28.01 -4.58 -5.50
C MET A 45 28.62 -5.39 -6.66
N ALA A 46 27.76 -5.92 -7.55
CA ALA A 46 28.20 -6.65 -8.75
C ALA A 46 28.55 -5.71 -9.93
N GLY A 47 28.66 -4.41 -9.71
CA GLY A 47 28.97 -3.42 -10.75
C GLY A 47 27.82 -3.16 -11.76
N ARG A 48 26.59 -3.53 -11.39
CA ARG A 48 25.38 -3.31 -12.19
C ARG A 48 24.48 -2.29 -11.50
N PRO A 49 24.58 -0.98 -11.80
CA PRO A 49 23.87 0.07 -11.11
C PRO A 49 22.35 -0.16 -11.15
N ARG A 50 21.73 -0.22 -9.98
CA ARG A 50 20.29 -0.33 -9.82
C ARG A 50 19.81 0.53 -8.66
N ALA A 51 18.93 1.50 -8.95
CA ALA A 51 18.27 2.26 -7.91
C ALA A 51 17.22 1.40 -7.19
N TYR A 52 17.12 1.57 -5.88
CA TYR A 52 15.94 1.14 -5.13
C TYR A 52 14.90 2.27 -5.18
N LEU A 53 13.70 1.95 -5.62
CA LEU A 53 12.55 2.84 -5.55
C LEU A 53 11.57 2.27 -4.53
N LYS A 54 11.24 3.08 -3.52
CA LYS A 54 10.30 2.65 -2.49
C LYS A 54 8.94 2.33 -3.14
N SER A 55 8.51 1.10 -2.94
CA SER A 55 7.18 0.65 -3.39
C SER A 55 6.09 1.05 -2.39
N VAL A 56 4.83 0.90 -2.80
CA VAL A 56 3.69 1.05 -1.89
C VAL A 56 3.80 0.01 -0.78
N PRO A 57 3.70 0.42 0.50
CA PRO A 57 3.73 -0.52 1.62
C PRO A 57 2.70 -1.64 1.45
N PHE A 58 3.13 -2.88 1.64
CA PHE A 58 2.29 -4.05 1.56
C PHE A 58 2.70 -5.04 2.65
N ASN A 59 1.79 -5.30 3.57
CA ASN A 59 2.02 -6.22 4.67
C ASN A 59 0.87 -7.21 4.82
N VAL A 60 1.19 -8.47 5.06
CA VAL A 60 0.21 -9.53 5.34
C VAL A 60 0.52 -10.13 6.68
N THR A 61 -0.44 -10.08 7.59
CA THR A 61 -0.35 -10.67 8.92
C THR A 61 -1.44 -11.73 9.09
N ARG A 62 -1.09 -12.83 9.72
CA ARG A 62 -2.07 -13.85 10.12
C ARG A 62 -2.03 -14.02 11.64
N LEU A 63 -3.17 -13.77 12.28
CA LEU A 63 -3.34 -13.90 13.72
C LEU A 63 -4.62 -14.66 14.01
N ALA A 64 -4.54 -15.70 14.86
CA ALA A 64 -5.69 -16.53 15.27
C ALA A 64 -6.54 -17.03 14.07
N GLY A 65 -5.90 -17.39 12.96
CA GLY A 65 -6.58 -17.86 11.75
C GLY A 65 -7.14 -16.75 10.84
N LEU A 66 -7.14 -15.50 11.29
CA LEU A 66 -7.58 -14.36 10.51
C LEU A 66 -6.39 -13.77 9.72
N THR A 67 -6.54 -13.66 8.41
CA THR A 67 -5.55 -12.97 7.56
C THR A 67 -5.93 -11.51 7.40
N THR A 68 -4.98 -10.62 7.66
CA THR A 68 -5.12 -9.18 7.46
C THR A 68 -4.07 -8.69 6.49
N THR A 69 -4.48 -8.04 5.41
CA THR A 69 -3.60 -7.38 4.46
C THR A 69 -3.73 -5.87 4.60
N ILE A 70 -2.59 -5.20 4.74
CA ILE A 70 -2.49 -3.74 4.85
C ILE A 70 -1.73 -3.23 3.64
N ILE A 71 -2.30 -2.26 2.94
CA ILE A 71 -1.77 -1.73 1.68
C ILE A 71 -1.75 -0.20 1.76
N GLY A 72 -0.63 0.41 1.44
CA GLY A 72 -0.50 1.86 1.37
C GLY A 72 -0.66 2.57 2.72
N ALA A 73 -1.16 3.79 2.69
CA ALA A 73 -1.40 4.63 3.86
C ALA A 73 -2.77 4.33 4.45
N VAL A 74 -2.83 3.81 5.67
CA VAL A 74 -4.09 3.33 6.27
C VAL A 74 -4.46 4.02 7.59
N GLY A 75 -3.65 4.95 8.05
CA GLY A 75 -3.88 5.69 9.28
C GLY A 75 -4.07 7.18 9.05
N THR A 76 -4.92 7.81 9.87
CA THR A 76 -5.10 9.27 9.90
C THR A 76 -4.22 9.93 10.96
N GLY A 77 -3.49 9.14 11.77
CA GLY A 77 -2.70 9.63 12.90
C GLY A 77 -3.53 10.05 14.12
N GLY A 78 -4.83 9.75 14.15
CA GLY A 78 -5.69 9.99 15.30
C GLY A 78 -5.60 8.86 16.34
N GLN A 79 -5.90 9.18 17.61
CA GLN A 79 -5.90 8.20 18.71
C GLN A 79 -6.92 7.05 18.53
N GLU A 80 -7.88 7.20 17.64
CA GLU A 80 -8.94 6.23 17.39
C GLU A 80 -8.53 5.11 16.41
N ASP A 81 -7.32 5.19 15.84
CA ASP A 81 -6.83 4.22 14.88
C ASP A 81 -6.21 3.00 15.57
N LEU A 82 -7.06 2.22 16.25
CA LEU A 82 -6.70 0.91 16.84
C LEU A 82 -6.01 -0.05 15.86
N ILE A 83 -6.09 0.24 14.58
CA ILE A 83 -5.53 -0.58 13.50
C ILE A 83 -4.01 -0.40 13.37
N GLY A 84 -3.46 0.71 13.85
CA GLY A 84 -2.02 0.87 13.99
C GLY A 84 -1.36 -0.21 14.84
N ILE A 85 -2.11 -0.76 15.80
CA ILE A 85 -1.64 -1.85 16.67
C ILE A 85 -1.45 -3.15 15.90
N ALA A 86 -2.28 -3.41 14.89
CA ALA A 86 -2.18 -4.63 14.07
C ALA A 86 -1.01 -4.60 13.06
N ARG A 87 -0.39 -3.44 12.88
CA ARG A 87 0.72 -3.26 11.91
C ARG A 87 2.05 -3.76 12.44
N GLY A 88 2.25 -3.70 13.74
CA GLY A 88 3.51 -4.09 14.38
C GLY A 88 4.72 -3.37 13.80
N ASP A 89 4.57 -2.12 13.41
CA ASP A 89 5.52 -1.45 12.56
C ASP A 89 6.08 -0.16 13.14
N SER A 90 7.20 0.19 12.58
CA SER A 90 7.91 1.45 12.72
C SER A 90 7.44 2.52 11.72
N GLU A 91 6.41 2.25 10.92
CA GLU A 91 5.94 3.25 9.95
C GLU A 91 5.34 4.46 10.64
N THR A 92 5.86 5.60 10.28
CA THR A 92 5.39 6.88 10.79
C THR A 92 3.98 7.14 10.27
N TRP A 93 3.07 7.41 11.19
CA TRP A 93 1.73 7.88 10.89
C TRP A 93 1.79 9.15 10.04
N ARG A 94 1.10 9.12 8.91
CA ARG A 94 1.01 10.27 8.03
C ARG A 94 -0.39 10.86 8.14
N GLN A 95 -0.45 12.13 8.49
CA GLN A 95 -1.66 12.90 8.26
C GLN A 95 -1.70 13.25 6.77
N ILE A 96 -2.69 12.74 6.07
CA ILE A 96 -2.93 13.06 4.66
C ILE A 96 -4.11 14.03 4.63
N PRO A 97 -3.90 15.28 4.23
CA PRO A 97 -4.98 16.24 4.10
C PRO A 97 -6.06 15.72 3.13
N ASN A 98 -7.31 15.96 3.45
CA ASN A 98 -8.48 15.62 2.62
C ASN A 98 -8.71 14.12 2.37
N ALA A 99 -8.07 13.23 3.12
CA ALA A 99 -8.37 11.81 3.06
C ALA A 99 -9.61 11.48 3.88
N ILE A 100 -10.49 10.64 3.34
CA ILE A 100 -11.72 10.17 3.98
C ILE A 100 -11.65 8.67 4.16
N ILE A 101 -12.08 8.17 5.32
CA ILE A 101 -12.17 6.75 5.58
C ILE A 101 -13.51 6.23 5.08
N ALA A 102 -13.48 5.22 4.21
CA ALA A 102 -14.61 4.41 3.85
C ALA A 102 -14.39 2.99 4.37
N GLN A 103 -15.35 2.44 5.08
CA GLN A 103 -15.25 1.09 5.61
C GLN A 103 -16.54 0.33 5.41
N GLY A 104 -16.41 -0.98 5.24
CA GLY A 104 -17.52 -1.91 5.13
C GLY A 104 -17.05 -3.31 5.46
N GLY A 105 -17.93 -4.12 5.98
CA GLY A 105 -17.66 -5.50 6.34
C GLY A 105 -18.52 -5.96 7.50
N PHE A 106 -18.47 -7.25 7.76
CA PHE A 106 -19.27 -7.90 8.79
C PHE A 106 -18.40 -8.94 9.49
N ASP A 107 -18.52 -9.01 10.80
CA ASP A 107 -17.87 -10.01 11.67
C ASP A 107 -16.37 -10.19 11.39
N VAL A 108 -16.00 -11.30 10.74
CA VAL A 108 -14.62 -11.66 10.43
C VAL A 108 -14.10 -11.06 9.12
N ASN A 109 -14.99 -10.56 8.27
CA ASN A 109 -14.60 -9.92 7.01
C ASN A 109 -14.76 -8.41 7.13
N HIS A 110 -13.65 -7.70 7.05
CA HIS A 110 -13.65 -6.25 7.18
C HIS A 110 -12.80 -5.63 6.06
N LEU A 111 -13.36 -4.60 5.44
CA LEU A 111 -12.68 -3.81 4.43
C LEU A 111 -12.72 -2.35 4.84
N ARG A 112 -11.54 -1.76 4.97
CA ARG A 112 -11.37 -0.33 5.24
C ARG A 112 -10.53 0.30 4.15
N LEU A 113 -10.97 1.46 3.65
CA LEU A 113 -10.26 2.22 2.64
C LEU A 113 -9.90 3.60 3.17
N MET A 114 -8.73 4.08 2.79
CA MET A 114 -8.35 5.47 2.86
C MET A 114 -8.57 6.08 1.47
N VAL A 115 -9.62 6.88 1.33
CA VAL A 115 -10.06 7.43 0.05
C VAL A 115 -9.64 8.89 -0.06
N GLY A 116 -8.77 9.18 -1.02
CA GLY A 116 -8.35 10.55 -1.38
C GLY A 116 -9.33 11.21 -2.35
N GLU A 117 -8.91 12.27 -2.99
CA GLU A 117 -9.72 12.95 -4.00
C GLU A 117 -9.89 12.11 -5.26
N ASN A 118 -8.79 11.63 -5.82
CA ASN A 118 -8.77 10.90 -7.09
C ASN A 118 -8.31 9.46 -6.96
N PHE A 119 -7.68 9.08 -5.85
CA PHE A 119 -7.03 7.78 -5.67
C PHE A 119 -7.37 7.14 -4.33
N ILE A 120 -7.29 5.82 -4.27
CA ILE A 120 -7.23 5.10 -3.00
C ILE A 120 -5.80 5.19 -2.48
N LEU A 121 -5.64 5.72 -1.27
CA LEU A 121 -4.34 5.95 -0.64
C LEU A 121 -3.88 4.72 0.15
N GLY A 122 -4.82 3.93 0.63
CA GLY A 122 -4.54 2.72 1.37
C GLY A 122 -5.78 1.87 1.63
N ALA A 123 -5.54 0.63 2.02
CA ALA A 123 -6.59 -0.34 2.33
C ALA A 123 -6.18 -1.31 3.43
N ILE A 124 -7.16 -1.75 4.21
CA ILE A 124 -7.05 -2.88 5.12
C ILE A 124 -8.10 -3.90 4.73
N VAL A 125 -7.66 -5.12 4.45
CA VAL A 125 -8.51 -6.25 4.08
C VAL A 125 -8.36 -7.34 5.14
N MET A 126 -9.41 -7.63 5.89
CA MET A 126 -9.44 -8.68 6.90
C MET A 126 -10.38 -9.79 6.45
N GLY A 127 -10.00 -11.04 6.67
CA GLY A 127 -10.79 -12.21 6.31
C GLY A 127 -10.66 -12.59 4.83
N ASP A 128 -11.69 -12.39 4.02
CA ASP A 128 -11.66 -12.70 2.57
C ASP A 128 -10.66 -11.80 1.83
N GLN A 129 -9.66 -12.44 1.23
CA GLN A 129 -8.53 -11.76 0.60
C GLN A 129 -8.71 -11.51 -0.91
N LYS A 130 -9.89 -11.75 -1.48
CA LYS A 130 -10.14 -11.60 -2.93
C LYS A 130 -9.81 -10.21 -3.48
N LEU A 131 -9.97 -9.17 -2.65
CA LEU A 131 -9.70 -7.79 -3.03
C LEU A 131 -8.24 -7.34 -2.76
N SER A 132 -7.42 -8.15 -2.10
CA SER A 132 -6.06 -7.74 -1.74
C SER A 132 -5.19 -7.45 -2.96
N ALA A 133 -5.16 -8.35 -3.95
CA ALA A 133 -4.40 -8.13 -5.18
C ALA A 133 -4.98 -6.99 -6.06
N PRO A 134 -6.29 -6.90 -6.29
CA PRO A 134 -6.90 -5.74 -6.94
C PRO A 134 -6.56 -4.41 -6.27
N LEU A 135 -6.71 -4.31 -4.95
CA LEU A 135 -6.42 -3.08 -4.22
C LEU A 135 -4.93 -2.73 -4.25
N GLN A 136 -4.05 -3.72 -4.15
CA GLN A 136 -2.62 -3.47 -4.31
C GLN A 136 -2.29 -2.84 -5.66
N ALA A 137 -2.87 -3.34 -6.73
CA ALA A 137 -2.66 -2.78 -8.07
C ALA A 137 -3.27 -1.38 -8.21
N ILE A 138 -4.52 -1.18 -7.77
CA ILE A 138 -5.21 0.12 -7.81
C ILE A 138 -4.40 1.20 -7.06
N ILE A 139 -3.89 0.88 -5.86
CA ILE A 139 -3.13 1.83 -5.04
C ILE A 139 -1.74 2.07 -5.62
N ARG A 140 -1.03 1.00 -6.03
CA ARG A 140 0.31 1.10 -6.61
C ARG A 140 0.32 1.92 -7.90
N ASP A 141 -0.64 1.67 -8.78
CA ASP A 141 -0.70 2.25 -10.11
C ASP A 141 -1.48 3.59 -10.10
N GLN A 142 -1.88 4.06 -8.91
CA GLN A 142 -2.67 5.30 -8.71
C GLN A 142 -3.84 5.40 -9.69
N VAL A 143 -4.66 4.34 -9.74
CA VAL A 143 -5.81 4.30 -10.64
C VAL A 143 -6.84 5.35 -10.21
N ASP A 144 -7.26 6.20 -11.14
CA ASP A 144 -8.27 7.23 -10.88
C ASP A 144 -9.62 6.60 -10.54
N ILE A 145 -10.14 6.95 -9.36
CA ILE A 145 -11.41 6.46 -8.81
C ILE A 145 -12.51 7.51 -8.84
N THR A 146 -12.31 8.64 -9.49
CA THR A 146 -13.28 9.76 -9.50
C THR A 146 -14.67 9.28 -9.89
N ALA A 147 -14.79 8.37 -10.85
CA ALA A 147 -16.05 7.82 -11.32
C ALA A 147 -16.82 7.00 -10.28
N ILE A 148 -16.13 6.40 -9.31
CA ILE A 148 -16.75 5.55 -8.27
C ILE A 148 -16.64 6.16 -6.87
N ARG A 149 -15.93 7.27 -6.70
CA ARG A 149 -15.66 7.87 -5.39
C ARG A 149 -16.93 8.15 -4.59
N ALA A 150 -17.91 8.76 -5.22
CA ALA A 150 -19.20 9.06 -4.57
C ALA A 150 -19.93 7.79 -4.11
N GLN A 151 -19.83 6.71 -4.88
CA GLN A 151 -20.43 5.42 -4.52
C GLN A 151 -19.69 4.77 -3.33
N LEU A 152 -18.35 4.87 -3.29
CA LEU A 152 -17.54 4.33 -2.18
C LEU A 152 -17.83 5.04 -0.86
N LEU A 153 -18.15 6.33 -0.89
CA LEU A 153 -18.43 7.17 0.28
C LEU A 153 -19.90 7.20 0.68
N ALA A 154 -20.77 6.56 -0.08
CA ALA A 154 -22.18 6.52 0.25
C ALA A 154 -22.46 5.74 1.54
N PRO A 155 -23.43 6.16 2.37
CA PRO A 155 -23.83 5.38 3.54
C PRO A 155 -24.22 3.95 3.14
N GLN A 156 -23.73 2.96 3.89
CA GLN A 156 -24.00 1.53 3.64
C GLN A 156 -23.58 1.02 2.25
N ALA A 157 -22.58 1.66 1.64
CA ALA A 157 -22.06 1.25 0.35
C ALA A 157 -21.57 -0.20 0.36
N ALA A 158 -21.93 -0.97 -0.65
CA ALA A 158 -21.37 -2.30 -0.90
C ALA A 158 -19.96 -2.16 -1.50
N ILE A 159 -19.02 -1.67 -0.69
CA ILE A 159 -17.66 -1.26 -1.12
C ILE A 159 -16.96 -2.38 -1.89
N ALA A 160 -17.07 -3.62 -1.40
CA ALA A 160 -16.44 -4.77 -2.04
C ALA A 160 -16.95 -5.01 -3.47
N ASP A 161 -18.26 -4.90 -3.68
CA ASP A 161 -18.87 -5.11 -5.00
C ASP A 161 -18.54 -3.96 -5.97
N ILE A 162 -18.49 -2.73 -5.45
CA ILE A 162 -18.12 -1.55 -6.24
C ILE A 162 -16.68 -1.72 -6.74
N LEU A 163 -15.76 -2.09 -5.86
CA LEU A 163 -14.36 -2.31 -6.20
C LEU A 163 -14.16 -3.48 -7.15
N ALA A 164 -14.87 -4.59 -6.93
CA ALA A 164 -14.77 -5.77 -7.80
C ALA A 164 -15.21 -5.44 -9.23
N ARG A 165 -16.32 -4.72 -9.39
CA ARG A 165 -16.80 -4.24 -10.71
C ARG A 165 -15.81 -3.27 -11.34
N PHE A 166 -15.39 -2.26 -10.60
CA PHE A 166 -14.43 -1.27 -11.08
C PHE A 166 -13.13 -1.91 -11.56
N TRP A 167 -12.61 -2.88 -10.79
CA TRP A 167 -11.42 -3.64 -11.17
C TRP A 167 -11.60 -4.44 -12.46
N ALA A 168 -12.74 -5.14 -12.59
CA ALA A 168 -13.05 -5.91 -13.80
C ALA A 168 -13.10 -5.01 -15.04
N ASP A 169 -13.79 -3.86 -14.95
CA ASP A 169 -13.92 -2.90 -16.04
C ASP A 169 -12.56 -2.29 -16.44
N THR A 170 -11.74 -1.94 -15.46
CA THR A 170 -10.42 -1.36 -15.70
C THR A 170 -9.48 -2.36 -16.37
N HIS A 171 -9.50 -3.62 -15.94
CA HIS A 171 -8.69 -4.68 -16.53
C HIS A 171 -9.13 -5.08 -17.94
N GLN A 172 -10.42 -5.02 -18.23
CA GLN A 172 -10.91 -5.24 -19.59
C GLN A 172 -10.42 -4.14 -20.54
N ARG A 173 -10.47 -2.87 -20.12
CA ARG A 173 -9.96 -1.74 -20.92
C ARG A 173 -8.47 -1.84 -21.23
N GLN A 174 -7.65 -2.24 -20.27
CA GLN A 174 -6.19 -2.39 -20.47
C GLN A 174 -5.85 -3.52 -21.47
N ARG A 175 -6.65 -4.59 -21.56
CA ARG A 175 -6.44 -5.68 -22.53
C ARG A 175 -6.77 -5.29 -23.97
N PHE A 176 -7.57 -4.25 -24.18
CA PHE A 176 -8.00 -3.79 -25.50
C PHE A 176 -7.29 -2.52 -25.99
N THR A 177 -6.35 -1.97 -25.23
CA THR A 177 -5.51 -0.84 -25.70
C THR A 177 -4.29 -1.43 -26.41
N PRO A 178 -4.17 -1.32 -27.76
CA PRO A 178 -2.97 -1.77 -28.48
C PRO A 178 -1.78 -0.96 -28.02
N MET A 179 -0.65 -1.61 -27.77
CA MET A 179 0.63 -0.92 -27.59
C MET A 179 0.91 -0.10 -28.87
N GLN A 180 0.94 1.23 -28.71
CA GLN A 180 1.48 2.14 -29.73
C GLN A 180 2.99 2.19 -29.64
#